data_cb0a64cf42855a6493c28204de3b165d
#
_entry.id   cb0a64cf42855a6493c28204de3b165d
#
_cell.length_a   1.000
_cell.length_b   1.000
_cell.length_c   1.000
_cell.angle_alpha   90.00
_cell.angle_beta   90.00
_cell.angle_gamma   90.00
#
_symmetry.space_group_name_H-M   'P 1'
#
loop_
_entity.id
_entity.type
_entity.pdbx_description
1 polymer ?
#
loop_
_entity_poly.entity_id
_entity_poly.type
_entity_poly.pdbx_seq_one_letter_code
_entity_poly.pdbx_strand_id
1 'polypeptide(L)'
;MKESRRSPKAENTNTEHPITNDTAMCGEPVQSTDIRQSRAACLAAIRQSRLPKRYKEKLLFDLETIFQISVPGISRIVLFGSCARNELRAGSDLDLLILTLRPVPRELRGELCGILAEEKNGIATDLVFYTEEEFGRSDCRLVQEIRKDGRILWESPAEPSLGG
;
A
#
# COMPACT_ATOMS: atom_id res chain seq x y z
N MET A 1 85.56 23.47 2.72
CA MET A 1 85.64 22.34 1.81
C MET A 1 84.32 21.61 1.81
N LYS A 2 83.62 21.76 0.70
CA LYS A 2 82.90 20.69 -0.04
C LYS A 2 81.67 20.15 0.65
N GLU A 3 80.50 19.88 0.03
CA GLU A 3 80.12 19.88 -1.36
C GLU A 3 78.60 19.77 -1.42
N SER A 4 78.06 20.56 -2.28
CA SER A 4 76.75 20.56 -2.77
C SER A 4 76.33 19.20 -3.28
N ARG A 5 75.12 18.68 -2.87
CA ARG A 5 74.31 17.77 -3.70
C ARG A 5 72.87 18.17 -3.72
N ARG A 6 72.43 18.60 -4.87
CA ARG A 6 71.12 18.90 -5.28
C ARG A 6 70.32 17.61 -5.31
N SER A 7 69.10 17.62 -4.73
CA SER A 7 68.05 16.64 -4.95
C SER A 7 67.31 17.04 -6.19
N PRO A 8 66.89 16.09 -7.06
CA PRO A 8 66.10 16.38 -8.22
C PRO A 8 64.62 16.52 -7.83
N LYS A 9 63.95 17.46 -8.49
CA LYS A 9 62.54 17.72 -8.48
C LYS A 9 61.76 16.44 -8.79
N ALA A 10 60.80 16.09 -7.95
CA ALA A 10 59.72 15.18 -8.31
C ALA A 10 58.73 15.94 -9.21
N GLU A 11 58.65 15.53 -10.44
CA GLU A 11 57.61 15.95 -11.36
C GLU A 11 56.28 15.36 -10.89
N ASN A 12 55.41 16.27 -10.56
CA ASN A 12 54.03 15.95 -10.21
C ASN A 12 53.29 15.76 -11.51
N THR A 13 53.22 14.54 -12.01
CA THR A 13 52.31 14.20 -13.08
C THR A 13 50.90 14.08 -12.50
N ASN A 14 50.21 15.19 -12.59
CA ASN A 14 48.78 15.26 -12.29
C ASN A 14 48.03 14.50 -13.40
N THR A 15 47.78 13.22 -13.19
CA THR A 15 46.90 12.46 -14.05
C THR A 15 45.47 12.79 -13.62
N GLU A 16 44.91 13.80 -14.24
CA GLU A 16 43.50 14.04 -14.17
C GLU A 16 42.80 12.85 -14.79
N HIS A 17 42.25 11.98 -13.94
CA HIS A 17 41.20 11.07 -14.38
C HIS A 17 39.95 11.89 -14.67
N PRO A 18 39.38 11.78 -15.84
CA PRO A 18 38.07 12.36 -16.08
C PRO A 18 37.09 11.64 -15.14
N ILE A 19 36.55 12.39 -14.23
CA ILE A 19 35.38 11.97 -13.48
C ILE A 19 34.28 11.85 -14.54
N THR A 20 34.05 10.65 -15.02
CA THR A 20 32.83 10.36 -15.72
C THR A 20 31.74 10.48 -14.69
N ASN A 21 31.04 11.60 -14.73
CA ASN A 21 29.75 11.73 -14.11
C ASN A 21 28.86 10.71 -14.81
N ASP A 22 28.96 9.48 -14.38
CA ASP A 22 27.90 8.54 -14.55
C ASP A 22 26.78 9.07 -13.67
N THR A 23 25.98 9.97 -14.25
CA THR A 23 24.70 10.31 -13.72
C THR A 23 23.93 9.00 -13.78
N ALA A 24 24.09 8.20 -12.71
CA ALA A 24 23.13 7.17 -12.44
C ALA A 24 21.80 7.90 -12.46
N MET A 25 21.07 7.78 -13.55
CA MET A 25 19.66 8.07 -13.58
C MET A 25 19.11 7.20 -12.46
N CYS A 26 18.85 7.81 -11.30
CA CYS A 26 17.94 7.27 -10.36
C CYS A 26 16.64 7.13 -11.15
N GLY A 27 16.46 5.97 -11.77
CA GLY A 27 15.18 5.58 -12.26
C GLY A 27 14.27 5.70 -11.06
N GLU A 28 13.39 6.68 -11.06
CA GLU A 28 12.32 6.70 -10.09
C GLU A 28 11.71 5.31 -10.12
N PRO A 29 11.47 4.68 -8.97
CA PRO A 29 10.92 3.34 -8.97
C PRO A 29 9.62 3.37 -9.74
N VAL A 30 9.58 2.69 -10.87
CA VAL A 30 8.42 2.54 -11.77
C VAL A 30 7.18 2.12 -10.98
N GLN A 31 7.38 1.50 -9.85
CA GLN A 31 6.41 1.05 -8.86
C GLN A 31 5.51 2.16 -8.28
N SER A 32 6.00 3.39 -8.11
CA SER A 32 5.18 4.44 -7.49
C SER A 32 4.07 4.95 -8.41
N THR A 33 4.28 4.95 -9.71
CA THR A 33 3.29 5.39 -10.70
C THR A 33 2.18 4.35 -10.84
N ASP A 34 2.52 3.07 -10.92
CA ASP A 34 1.55 1.98 -11.05
C ASP A 34 0.63 1.89 -9.84
N ILE A 35 1.18 2.03 -8.62
CA ILE A 35 0.40 2.04 -7.39
C ILE A 35 -0.55 3.23 -7.35
N ARG A 36 -0.11 4.42 -7.72
CA ARG A 36 -0.96 5.62 -7.76
C ARG A 36 -2.10 5.47 -8.76
N GLN A 37 -1.81 4.97 -9.94
CA GLN A 37 -2.82 4.71 -10.98
C GLN A 37 -3.81 3.64 -10.53
N SER A 38 -3.34 2.56 -9.92
CA SER A 38 -4.18 1.50 -9.38
C SER A 38 -5.12 2.00 -8.28
N ARG A 39 -4.62 2.84 -7.35
CA ARG A 39 -5.43 3.48 -6.31
C ARG A 39 -6.47 4.42 -6.91
N ALA A 40 -6.09 5.26 -7.87
CA ALA A 40 -7.01 6.16 -8.56
C ALA A 40 -8.11 5.40 -9.32
N ALA A 41 -7.76 4.32 -9.99
CA ALA A 41 -8.71 3.44 -10.67
C ALA A 41 -9.71 2.80 -9.69
N CYS A 42 -9.24 2.35 -8.52
CA CYS A 42 -10.10 1.83 -7.45
C CYS A 42 -11.13 2.89 -7.01
N LEU A 43 -10.69 4.09 -6.68
CA LEU A 43 -11.59 5.17 -6.26
C LEU A 43 -12.58 5.56 -7.36
N ALA A 44 -12.15 5.58 -8.62
CA ALA A 44 -13.04 5.84 -9.76
C ALA A 44 -14.11 4.73 -9.90
N ALA A 45 -13.74 3.47 -9.75
CA ALA A 45 -14.67 2.34 -9.78
C ALA A 45 -15.74 2.44 -8.67
N ILE A 46 -15.35 2.83 -7.46
CA ILE A 46 -16.30 3.06 -6.37
C ILE A 46 -17.25 4.21 -6.68
N ARG A 47 -16.75 5.32 -7.23
CA ARG A 47 -17.61 6.45 -7.65
C ARG A 47 -18.68 6.05 -8.66
N GLN A 48 -18.34 5.14 -9.57
CA GLN A 48 -19.24 4.62 -10.60
C GLN A 48 -20.09 3.42 -10.15
N SER A 49 -19.85 2.86 -8.97
CA SER A 49 -20.55 1.70 -8.46
C SER A 49 -22.04 1.99 -8.21
N ARG A 50 -22.83 0.92 -8.08
CA ARG A 50 -24.27 1.02 -7.76
C ARG A 50 -24.57 1.14 -6.26
N LEU A 51 -23.55 1.31 -5.43
CA LEU A 51 -23.76 1.50 -3.99
C LEU A 51 -24.59 2.74 -3.71
N PRO A 52 -25.46 2.73 -2.69
CA PRO A 52 -26.16 3.93 -2.24
C PRO A 52 -25.17 5.05 -1.91
N LYS A 53 -25.54 6.29 -2.18
CA LYS A 53 -24.67 7.46 -2.06
C LYS A 53 -23.91 7.51 -0.73
N ARG A 54 -24.61 7.32 0.40
CA ARG A 54 -23.99 7.37 1.74
C ARG A 54 -22.89 6.33 1.96
N TYR A 55 -23.09 5.09 1.46
CA TYR A 55 -22.10 4.02 1.52
C TYR A 55 -20.91 4.30 0.61
N LYS A 56 -21.18 4.83 -0.56
CA LYS A 56 -20.15 5.23 -1.51
C LYS A 56 -19.25 6.33 -0.93
N GLU A 57 -19.82 7.35 -0.33
CA GLU A 57 -19.07 8.45 0.32
C GLU A 57 -18.23 7.94 1.51
N LYS A 58 -18.80 7.06 2.34
CA LYS A 58 -18.06 6.44 3.45
C LYS A 58 -16.90 5.58 2.94
N LEU A 59 -17.16 4.71 1.98
CA LEU A 59 -16.15 3.82 1.41
C LEU A 59 -15.01 4.59 0.72
N LEU A 60 -15.32 5.66 0.01
CA LEU A 60 -14.29 6.53 -0.58
C LEU A 60 -13.44 7.18 0.49
N PHE A 61 -14.03 7.71 1.54
CA PHE A 61 -13.31 8.28 2.68
C PHE A 61 -12.37 7.24 3.32
N ASP A 62 -12.85 6.04 3.56
CA ASP A 62 -12.08 4.96 4.17
C ASP A 62 -10.89 4.55 3.29
N LEU A 63 -11.11 4.35 2.00
CA LEU A 63 -10.04 3.99 1.07
C LEU A 63 -9.00 5.10 0.93
N GLU A 64 -9.43 6.35 0.83
CA GLU A 64 -8.51 7.50 0.80
C GLU A 64 -7.68 7.56 2.07
N THR A 65 -8.28 7.35 3.25
CA THR A 65 -7.59 7.31 4.54
C THR A 65 -6.57 6.18 4.60
N ILE A 66 -6.95 4.96 4.20
CA ILE A 66 -6.03 3.81 4.15
C ILE A 66 -4.84 4.09 3.22
N PHE A 67 -5.08 4.68 2.07
CA PHE A 67 -4.03 5.01 1.11
C PHE A 67 -3.11 6.14 1.59
N GLN A 68 -3.64 7.12 2.33
CA GLN A 68 -2.87 8.24 2.90
C GLN A 68 -1.97 7.80 4.06
N ILE A 69 -2.49 6.97 4.95
CA ILE A 69 -1.72 6.43 6.09
C ILE A 69 -0.59 5.52 5.63
N SER A 70 -0.68 5.01 4.40
CA SER A 70 0.38 4.19 3.78
C SER A 70 0.76 2.98 4.63
N VAL A 71 -0.21 2.13 4.93
CA VAL A 71 0.04 0.87 5.63
C VAL A 71 1.08 0.03 4.87
N PRO A 72 2.17 -0.40 5.52
CA PRO A 72 3.22 -1.14 4.84
C PRO A 72 2.75 -2.50 4.32
N GLY A 73 3.08 -2.81 3.09
CA GLY A 73 2.89 -4.14 2.53
C GLY A 73 1.43 -4.55 2.33
N ILE A 74 0.51 -3.60 2.13
CA ILE A 74 -0.86 -3.95 1.71
C ILE A 74 -0.78 -4.70 0.39
N SER A 75 -1.35 -5.89 0.35
CA SER A 75 -1.53 -6.67 -0.87
C SER A 75 -2.92 -6.50 -1.46
N ARG A 76 -3.96 -6.53 -0.62
CA ARG A 76 -5.36 -6.40 -1.06
C ARG A 76 -6.21 -5.68 -0.04
N ILE A 77 -7.26 -5.00 -0.53
CA ILE A 77 -8.36 -4.48 0.27
C ILE A 77 -9.64 -5.14 -0.24
N VAL A 78 -10.37 -5.78 0.66
CA VAL A 78 -11.56 -6.57 0.34
C VAL A 78 -12.77 -6.03 1.10
N LEU A 79 -13.85 -5.76 0.41
CA LEU A 79 -15.17 -5.48 0.99
C LEU A 79 -15.88 -6.81 1.22
N PHE A 80 -16.43 -7.02 2.41
CA PHE A 80 -17.19 -8.22 2.72
C PHE A 80 -18.50 -7.89 3.45
N GLY A 81 -19.16 -8.87 3.99
CA GLY A 81 -20.40 -8.67 4.74
C GLY A 81 -21.60 -8.27 3.87
N SER A 82 -22.56 -7.60 4.48
CA SER A 82 -23.85 -7.26 3.84
C SER A 82 -23.68 -6.32 2.64
N CYS A 83 -22.75 -5.40 2.71
CA CYS A 83 -22.48 -4.47 1.61
C CYS A 83 -21.94 -5.19 0.36
N ALA A 84 -21.08 -6.17 0.53
CA ALA A 84 -20.55 -6.98 -0.57
C ALA A 84 -21.63 -7.84 -1.23
N ARG A 85 -22.59 -8.33 -0.45
CA ARG A 85 -23.71 -9.16 -0.93
C ARG A 85 -24.90 -8.36 -1.47
N ASN A 86 -24.83 -7.02 -1.44
CA ASN A 86 -25.96 -6.12 -1.74
C ASN A 86 -27.18 -6.34 -0.83
N GLU A 87 -26.97 -6.76 0.41
CA GLU A 87 -28.00 -7.02 1.42
C GLU A 87 -28.05 -5.90 2.48
N LEU A 88 -27.85 -4.66 2.05
CA LEU A 88 -27.83 -3.49 2.93
C LEU A 88 -29.19 -3.28 3.60
N ARG A 89 -29.15 -3.13 4.92
CA ARG A 89 -30.30 -2.77 5.76
C ARG A 89 -30.05 -1.42 6.40
N ALA A 90 -31.08 -0.84 6.99
CA ALA A 90 -30.92 0.34 7.84
C ALA A 90 -29.95 0.00 8.99
N GLY A 91 -28.86 0.75 9.11
CA GLY A 91 -27.83 0.52 10.14
C GLY A 91 -26.77 -0.54 9.77
N SER A 92 -26.72 -1.01 8.52
CA SER A 92 -25.59 -1.82 8.06
C SER A 92 -24.32 -1.00 8.04
N ASP A 93 -23.24 -1.53 8.63
CA ASP A 93 -21.89 -0.96 8.57
C ASP A 93 -21.14 -1.47 7.33
N LEU A 94 -19.97 -0.89 7.08
CA LEU A 94 -19.04 -1.41 6.10
C LEU A 94 -18.08 -2.39 6.78
N ASP A 95 -17.83 -3.51 6.14
CA ASP A 95 -16.86 -4.51 6.59
C ASP A 95 -15.70 -4.56 5.60
N LEU A 96 -14.50 -4.18 6.05
CA LEU A 96 -13.29 -4.16 5.24
C LEU A 96 -12.23 -5.10 5.79
N LEU A 97 -11.61 -5.85 4.91
CA LEU A 97 -10.41 -6.63 5.20
C LEU A 97 -9.20 -6.00 4.50
N ILE A 98 -8.15 -5.79 5.26
CA ILE A 98 -6.83 -5.46 4.71
C ILE A 98 -5.95 -6.70 4.80
N LEU A 99 -5.52 -7.20 3.65
CA LEU A 99 -4.49 -8.23 3.54
C LEU A 99 -3.13 -7.59 3.37
N THR A 100 -2.15 -8.11 4.07
CA THR A 100 -0.78 -7.61 4.05
C THR A 100 0.23 -8.73 3.88
N LEU A 101 1.41 -8.40 3.36
CA LEU A 101 2.50 -9.37 3.22
C LEU A 101 3.21 -9.66 4.56
N ARG A 102 3.09 -8.74 5.52
CA ARG A 102 3.70 -8.84 6.86
C ARG A 102 2.73 -8.28 7.90
N PRO A 103 2.84 -8.71 9.16
CA PRO A 103 2.00 -8.16 10.23
C PRO A 103 2.11 -6.64 10.34
N VAL A 104 0.96 -5.98 10.45
CA VAL A 104 0.89 -4.52 10.66
C VAL A 104 1.13 -4.21 12.14
N PRO A 105 1.95 -3.21 12.49
CA PRO A 105 2.14 -2.79 13.87
C PRO A 105 0.82 -2.51 14.58
N ARG A 106 0.74 -2.89 15.85
CA ARG A 106 -0.49 -2.78 16.64
C ARG A 106 -1.00 -1.35 16.74
N GLU A 107 -0.10 -0.40 16.89
CA GLU A 107 -0.40 1.03 16.99
C GLU A 107 -1.08 1.53 15.71
N LEU A 108 -0.53 1.18 14.56
CA LEU A 108 -1.06 1.56 13.25
C LEU A 108 -2.42 0.92 12.98
N ARG A 109 -2.61 -0.35 13.38
CA ARG A 109 -3.93 -0.99 13.31
C ARG A 109 -4.95 -0.29 14.19
N GLY A 110 -4.57 0.06 15.42
CA GLY A 110 -5.43 0.78 16.36
C GLY A 110 -5.83 2.15 15.84
N GLU A 111 -4.90 2.90 15.28
CA GLU A 111 -5.15 4.20 14.67
C GLU A 111 -6.16 4.10 13.51
N LEU A 112 -5.92 3.21 12.57
CA LEU A 112 -6.83 2.99 11.43
C LEU A 112 -8.20 2.53 11.87
N CYS A 113 -8.27 1.52 12.76
CA CYS A 113 -9.56 1.06 13.28
C CYS A 113 -10.33 2.19 13.97
N GLY A 114 -9.64 3.04 14.75
CA GLY A 114 -10.27 4.19 15.40
C GLY A 114 -10.85 5.19 14.40
N ILE A 115 -10.08 5.57 13.39
CA ILE A 115 -10.53 6.54 12.39
C ILE A 115 -11.69 5.98 11.56
N LEU A 116 -11.61 4.73 11.12
CA LEU A 116 -12.62 4.14 10.25
C LEU A 116 -13.89 3.74 11.01
N ALA A 117 -13.80 3.50 12.31
CA ALA A 117 -14.97 3.26 13.16
C ALA A 117 -15.82 4.53 13.39
N GLU A 118 -15.27 5.72 13.14
CA GLU A 118 -16.05 6.94 13.20
C GLU A 118 -17.17 6.94 12.16
N GLU A 119 -18.38 7.18 12.61
CA GLU A 119 -19.55 7.23 11.74
C GLU A 119 -19.48 8.41 10.77
N LYS A 120 -19.65 8.11 9.49
CA LYS A 120 -19.89 9.11 8.47
C LYS A 120 -21.19 8.79 7.77
N ASN A 121 -22.10 9.74 7.74
CA ASN A 121 -23.47 9.54 7.21
C ASN A 121 -24.25 8.40 7.93
N GLY A 122 -23.96 8.19 9.23
CA GLY A 122 -24.56 7.11 10.01
C GLY A 122 -24.04 5.71 9.66
N ILE A 123 -22.84 5.61 9.10
CA ILE A 123 -22.18 4.35 8.74
C ILE A 123 -20.80 4.32 9.38
N ALA A 124 -20.53 3.30 10.18
CA ALA A 124 -19.21 2.96 10.68
C ALA A 124 -18.54 1.93 9.76
N THR A 125 -17.27 1.68 9.97
CA THR A 125 -16.53 0.64 9.25
C THR A 125 -15.82 -0.27 10.25
N ASP A 126 -16.12 -1.55 10.14
CA ASP A 126 -15.39 -2.60 10.83
C ASP A 126 -14.20 -3.03 9.99
N LEU A 127 -13.00 -2.86 10.55
CA LEU A 127 -11.75 -3.13 9.86
C LEU A 127 -11.05 -4.34 10.45
N VAL A 128 -10.74 -5.31 9.60
CA VAL A 128 -10.04 -6.55 9.96
C VAL A 128 -8.72 -6.63 9.20
N PHE A 129 -7.69 -7.14 9.87
CA PHE A 129 -6.36 -7.35 9.29
C PHE A 129 -5.99 -8.81 9.34
N TYR A 130 -5.44 -9.31 8.23
CA TYR A 130 -4.75 -10.59 8.13
C TYR A 130 -3.51 -10.42 7.27
N THR A 131 -2.49 -11.22 7.54
CA THR A 131 -1.47 -11.44 6.52
C THR A 131 -1.99 -12.42 5.47
N GLU A 132 -1.41 -12.41 4.27
CA GLU A 132 -1.77 -13.39 3.22
C GLU A 132 -1.60 -14.83 3.70
N GLU A 133 -0.56 -15.08 4.51
CA GLU A 133 -0.29 -16.39 5.08
C GLU A 133 -1.35 -16.80 6.10
N GLU A 134 -1.69 -15.93 7.05
CA GLU A 134 -2.74 -16.19 8.04
C GLU A 134 -4.09 -16.41 7.38
N PHE A 135 -4.45 -15.57 6.42
CA PHE A 135 -5.67 -15.70 5.65
C PHE A 135 -5.72 -17.01 4.85
N GLY A 136 -4.59 -17.39 4.24
CA GLY A 136 -4.49 -18.64 3.49
C GLY A 136 -4.67 -19.90 4.34
N ARG A 137 -4.17 -19.87 5.58
CA ARG A 137 -4.23 -21.03 6.50
C ARG A 137 -5.50 -21.08 7.35
N SER A 138 -6.20 -19.96 7.50
CA SER A 138 -7.36 -19.89 8.40
C SER A 138 -8.59 -20.55 7.77
N ASP A 139 -9.25 -21.40 8.56
CA ASP A 139 -10.53 -22.02 8.22
C ASP A 139 -11.68 -21.49 9.10
N CYS A 140 -11.47 -20.36 9.79
CA CYS A 140 -12.52 -19.78 10.59
C CYS A 140 -13.70 -19.30 9.71
N ARG A 141 -14.88 -19.24 10.30
CA ARG A 141 -16.11 -18.88 9.61
C ARG A 141 -16.01 -17.55 8.87
N LEU A 142 -15.41 -16.54 9.49
CA LEU A 142 -15.21 -15.22 8.88
C LEU A 142 -14.41 -15.31 7.57
N VAL A 143 -13.30 -16.02 7.58
CA VAL A 143 -12.45 -16.20 6.39
C VAL A 143 -13.18 -16.98 5.30
N GLN A 144 -13.96 -17.99 5.67
CA GLN A 144 -14.78 -18.72 4.70
C GLN A 144 -15.86 -17.83 4.05
N GLU A 145 -16.52 -16.99 4.82
CA GLU A 145 -17.50 -16.00 4.31
C GLU A 145 -16.82 -14.99 3.38
N ILE A 146 -15.65 -14.47 3.77
CA ILE A 146 -14.90 -13.53 2.92
C ILE A 146 -14.45 -14.18 1.61
N ARG A 147 -13.98 -15.42 1.65
CA ARG A 147 -13.60 -16.15 0.43
C ARG A 147 -14.79 -16.36 -0.52
N LYS A 148 -15.97 -16.57 0.03
CA LYS A 148 -17.19 -16.81 -0.75
C LYS A 148 -17.76 -15.53 -1.36
N ASP A 149 -17.90 -14.50 -0.56
CA ASP A 149 -18.70 -13.32 -0.91
C ASP A 149 -17.90 -12.02 -0.97
N GLY A 150 -16.63 -12.04 -0.57
CA GLY A 150 -15.77 -10.88 -0.56
C GLY A 150 -15.51 -10.31 -1.96
N ARG A 151 -15.48 -8.99 -2.07
CA ARG A 151 -15.16 -8.26 -3.29
C ARG A 151 -13.84 -7.54 -3.13
N ILE A 152 -12.87 -7.86 -3.96
CA ILE A 152 -11.60 -7.15 -4.01
C ILE A 152 -11.86 -5.75 -4.53
N LEU A 153 -11.60 -4.74 -3.69
CA LEU A 153 -11.70 -3.33 -4.06
C LEU A 153 -10.40 -2.82 -4.69
N TRP A 154 -9.30 -3.29 -4.15
CA TRP A 154 -7.97 -2.92 -4.60
C TRP A 154 -6.98 -4.06 -4.36
N GLU A 155 -6.09 -4.24 -5.30
CA GLU A 155 -4.98 -5.17 -5.22
C GLU A 155 -3.70 -4.43 -5.59
N SER A 156 -2.64 -4.65 -4.83
CA SER A 156 -1.34 -4.08 -5.14
C SER A 156 -0.89 -4.60 -6.51
N PRO A 157 -0.49 -3.72 -7.43
CA PRO A 157 0.12 -4.19 -8.65
C PRO A 157 1.28 -5.11 -8.27
N ALA A 158 1.23 -6.35 -8.73
CA ALA A 158 2.25 -7.33 -8.41
C ALA A 158 3.60 -6.76 -8.80
N GLU A 159 4.55 -6.77 -7.88
CA GLU A 159 5.94 -6.72 -8.31
C GLU A 159 6.13 -7.86 -9.31
N PRO A 160 6.73 -7.60 -10.49
CA PRO A 160 7.10 -8.70 -11.35
C PRO A 160 7.94 -9.63 -10.49
N SER A 161 7.38 -10.79 -10.21
CA SER A 161 8.07 -11.86 -9.51
C SER A 161 9.35 -12.08 -10.28
N LEU A 162 10.47 -11.62 -9.73
CA LEU A 162 11.76 -12.09 -10.19
C LEU A 162 11.78 -13.57 -9.83
N GLY A 163 11.24 -14.37 -10.74
CA GLY A 163 11.26 -15.80 -10.65
C GLY A 163 12.69 -16.25 -10.51
N GLY A 164 13.01 -16.69 -9.32
CA GLY A 164 14.22 -17.41 -9.07
C GLY A 164 14.02 -18.86 -9.40
#